data_91499b23912e48ab73b9762a19511a9d
#
_entry.id   91499b23912e48ab73b9762a19511a9d
#
_cell.length_a   1.000
_cell.length_b   1.000
_cell.length_c   1.000
_cell.angle_alpha   90.00
_cell.angle_beta   90.00
_cell.angle_gamma   90.00
#
_symmetry.space_group_name_H-M   'P 1'
#
loop_
_entity.id
_entity.type
_entity.pdbx_description
1 polymer ?
#
loop_
_entity_poly.entity_id
_entity_poly.type
_entity_poly.pdbx_seq_one_letter_code
_entity_poly.pdbx_strand_id
1 'polypeptide(L)'
;MRYNLSDICDYVKGKVDVSVLDESTYISTENMMSNKGGICKASSLPVVQQTQSFCVGDVLVSNIRPYFKKIWFAEFDGGCSNDVLVLRAKNGVNSRFLYYTLANDAFFEYSMATSKGTKMPRGDKGAIMKYEVPYFEYEEQEKIVGILEALDLKIQLNIKINDNLPPHQEWKNAEKVDCGGNEETAEQFSSLWAA
;
A
#
# COMPACT_ATOMS: atom_id res chain seq x y z
N MET A 1 24.46 -11.10 -0.42
CA MET A 1 24.00 -11.82 0.79
C MET A 1 22.49 -11.75 0.84
N ARG A 2 21.83 -12.73 1.46
CA ARG A 2 20.39 -12.70 1.72
C ARG A 2 20.15 -12.85 3.21
N TYR A 3 19.16 -12.18 3.72
CA TYR A 3 18.73 -12.23 5.10
C TYR A 3 17.32 -12.80 5.18
N ASN A 4 16.95 -13.36 6.32
CA ASN A 4 15.55 -13.65 6.60
C ASN A 4 14.84 -12.34 7.00
N LEU A 5 13.54 -12.26 6.78
CA LEU A 5 12.74 -11.13 7.21
C LEU A 5 12.89 -10.88 8.73
N SER A 6 13.05 -11.95 9.52
CA SER A 6 13.32 -11.88 10.97
C SER A 6 14.61 -11.16 11.34
N ASP A 7 15.55 -11.00 10.41
CA ASP A 7 16.79 -10.30 10.68
C ASP A 7 16.61 -8.78 10.59
N ILE A 8 15.61 -8.31 9.82
CA ILE A 8 15.38 -6.90 9.54
C ILE A 8 14.13 -6.31 10.23
N CYS A 9 13.19 -7.12 10.71
CA CYS A 9 12.00 -6.64 11.42
C CYS A 9 11.50 -7.62 12.48
N ASP A 10 10.62 -7.13 13.35
CA ASP A 10 9.91 -7.91 14.35
C ASP A 10 8.40 -7.67 14.28
N TYR A 11 7.59 -8.64 14.75
CA TYR A 11 6.17 -8.41 15.00
C TYR A 11 5.96 -7.54 16.23
N VAL A 12 5.18 -6.47 16.10
CA VAL A 12 4.77 -5.64 17.24
C VAL A 12 3.77 -6.42 18.10
N LYS A 13 3.95 -6.35 19.43
CA LYS A 13 3.09 -7.01 20.43
C LYS A 13 2.34 -6.03 21.34
N GLY A 14 2.41 -4.74 21.05
CA GLY A 14 1.73 -3.69 21.83
C GLY A 14 0.21 -3.80 21.75
N LYS A 15 -0.47 -3.23 22.75
CA LYS A 15 -1.93 -3.12 22.79
C LYS A 15 -2.34 -1.68 23.04
N VAL A 16 -3.51 -1.32 22.56
CA VAL A 16 -4.16 -0.02 22.76
C VAL A 16 -5.61 -0.23 23.15
N ASP A 17 -6.13 0.61 24.03
CA ASP A 17 -7.54 0.60 24.41
C ASP A 17 -8.40 1.10 23.24
N VAL A 18 -9.50 0.39 22.93
CA VAL A 18 -10.38 0.76 21.83
C VAL A 18 -11.10 2.09 22.10
N SER A 19 -11.26 2.47 23.35
CA SER A 19 -11.91 3.74 23.73
C SER A 19 -11.16 5.00 23.27
N VAL A 20 -9.86 4.89 22.97
CA VAL A 20 -9.06 6.01 22.44
C VAL A 20 -8.94 6.00 20.92
N LEU A 21 -9.57 5.05 20.26
CA LEU A 21 -9.56 4.91 18.79
C LEU A 21 -10.86 5.43 18.20
N ASP A 22 -10.79 5.83 16.95
CA ASP A 22 -11.91 6.15 16.10
C ASP A 22 -11.85 5.39 14.76
N GLU A 23 -12.82 5.62 13.88
CA GLU A 23 -12.91 4.98 12.57
C GLU A 23 -11.74 5.33 11.64
N SER A 24 -11.02 6.43 11.92
CA SER A 24 -9.85 6.86 11.13
C SER A 24 -8.54 6.27 11.64
N THR A 25 -8.49 5.86 12.91
CA THR A 25 -7.30 5.34 13.59
C THR A 25 -7.32 3.83 13.84
N TYR A 26 -8.44 3.16 13.49
CA TYR A 26 -8.56 1.70 13.55
C TYR A 26 -8.41 1.04 12.18
N ILE A 27 -7.50 0.06 12.09
CA ILE A 27 -7.23 -0.68 10.84
C ILE A 27 -7.65 -2.14 10.98
N SER A 28 -8.50 -2.59 10.08
CA SER A 28 -8.88 -4.00 9.90
C SER A 28 -8.54 -4.47 8.49
N THR A 29 -8.67 -5.76 8.25
CA THR A 29 -8.50 -6.30 6.89
C THR A 29 -9.59 -5.80 5.92
N GLU A 30 -10.70 -5.25 6.43
CA GLU A 30 -11.82 -4.76 5.62
C GLU A 30 -11.54 -3.37 5.05
N ASN A 31 -10.96 -2.47 5.88
CA ASN A 31 -10.63 -1.11 5.44
C ASN A 31 -9.22 -0.96 4.85
N MET A 32 -8.44 -2.02 4.77
CA MET A 32 -7.26 -2.08 3.89
C MET A 32 -7.69 -2.38 2.46
N MET A 33 -7.28 -1.55 1.50
CA MET A 33 -7.60 -1.72 0.09
C MET A 33 -6.71 -2.75 -0.59
N SER A 34 -7.28 -3.49 -1.56
CA SER A 34 -6.54 -4.49 -2.34
C SER A 34 -5.49 -3.85 -3.24
N ASN A 35 -4.53 -4.68 -3.69
CA ASN A 35 -3.47 -4.26 -4.61
C ASN A 35 -2.65 -3.06 -4.11
N LYS A 36 -2.30 -3.08 -2.81
CA LYS A 36 -1.48 -2.02 -2.19
C LYS A 36 -2.14 -0.63 -2.24
N GLY A 37 -3.48 -0.60 -2.31
CA GLY A 37 -4.26 0.63 -2.49
C GLY A 37 -4.36 1.52 -1.25
N GLY A 38 -3.68 1.17 -0.14
CA GLY A 38 -3.73 1.93 1.11
C GLY A 38 -4.91 1.53 2.00
N ILE A 39 -5.48 2.51 2.69
CA ILE A 39 -6.56 2.32 3.66
C ILE A 39 -7.72 3.28 3.38
N CYS A 40 -8.89 2.94 3.88
CA CYS A 40 -10.04 3.84 4.03
C CYS A 40 -10.51 3.85 5.48
N LYS A 41 -11.46 4.70 5.83
CA LYS A 41 -12.05 4.72 7.18
C LYS A 41 -12.71 3.38 7.49
N ALA A 42 -12.58 2.92 8.73
CA ALA A 42 -13.28 1.73 9.20
C ALA A 42 -14.81 2.00 9.24
N SER A 43 -15.60 0.98 8.96
CA SER A 43 -17.06 1.07 9.06
C SER A 43 -17.56 1.02 10.51
N SER A 44 -16.75 0.45 11.41
CA SER A 44 -17.05 0.34 12.84
C SER A 44 -15.79 -0.01 13.62
N LEU A 45 -15.82 0.25 14.93
CA LEU A 45 -14.80 -0.22 15.86
C LEU A 45 -15.12 -1.64 16.37
N PRO A 46 -14.10 -2.42 16.77
CA PRO A 46 -14.33 -3.76 17.31
C PRO A 46 -14.96 -3.70 18.71
N VAL A 47 -15.82 -4.67 19.02
CA VAL A 47 -16.46 -4.80 20.33
C VAL A 47 -15.53 -5.56 21.29
N VAL A 48 -14.38 -4.99 21.59
CA VAL A 48 -13.38 -5.51 22.54
C VAL A 48 -12.78 -4.35 23.32
N GLN A 49 -12.22 -4.63 24.49
CA GLN A 49 -11.61 -3.57 25.31
C GLN A 49 -10.29 -3.09 24.72
N GLN A 50 -9.46 -4.00 24.22
CA GLN A 50 -8.15 -3.69 23.69
C GLN A 50 -7.90 -4.40 22.36
N THR A 51 -7.14 -3.74 21.49
CA THR A 51 -6.68 -4.29 20.22
C THR A 51 -5.16 -4.14 20.07
N GLN A 52 -4.57 -4.69 19.03
CA GLN A 52 -3.15 -4.55 18.74
C GLN A 52 -2.83 -3.10 18.38
N SER A 53 -1.77 -2.52 18.97
CA SER A 53 -1.31 -1.17 18.62
C SER A 53 -0.31 -1.20 17.49
N PHE A 54 -0.24 -0.10 16.75
CA PHE A 54 0.83 0.22 15.80
C PHE A 54 1.23 1.70 15.95
N CYS A 55 2.42 2.03 15.50
CA CYS A 55 2.94 3.40 15.49
C CYS A 55 3.35 3.83 14.09
N VAL A 56 3.54 5.13 13.91
CA VAL A 56 4.14 5.70 12.69
C VAL A 56 5.40 4.94 12.33
N GLY A 57 5.54 4.57 11.06
CA GLY A 57 6.68 3.82 10.54
C GLY A 57 6.54 2.29 10.61
N ASP A 58 5.50 1.76 11.23
CA ASP A 58 5.19 0.33 11.16
C ASP A 58 4.61 -0.05 9.79
N VAL A 59 4.84 -1.28 9.38
CA VAL A 59 4.24 -1.85 8.16
C VAL A 59 3.11 -2.80 8.54
N LEU A 60 1.90 -2.48 8.08
CA LEU A 60 0.71 -3.28 8.31
C LEU A 60 0.42 -4.16 7.09
N VAL A 61 0.27 -5.47 7.30
CA VAL A 61 -0.04 -6.44 6.24
C VAL A 61 -1.24 -7.27 6.65
N SER A 62 -2.24 -7.40 5.78
CA SER A 62 -3.35 -8.31 6.02
C SER A 62 -2.87 -9.76 6.03
N ASN A 63 -3.12 -10.48 7.12
CA ASN A 63 -2.79 -11.90 7.24
C ASN A 63 -3.84 -12.82 6.60
N ILE A 64 -5.00 -12.27 6.21
CA ILE A 64 -6.08 -13.01 5.58
C ILE A 64 -6.03 -12.80 4.08
N ARG A 65 -6.15 -13.89 3.31
CA ARG A 65 -6.21 -13.88 1.85
C ARG A 65 -5.06 -13.05 1.24
N PRO A 66 -3.79 -13.47 1.40
CA PRO A 66 -2.62 -12.69 0.96
C PRO A 66 -2.66 -12.28 -0.52
N TYR A 67 -3.41 -13.02 -1.35
CA TYR A 67 -3.59 -12.70 -2.78
C TYR A 67 -4.28 -11.34 -3.04
N PHE A 68 -4.93 -10.73 -2.04
CA PHE A 68 -5.41 -9.35 -2.16
C PHE A 68 -4.31 -8.30 -2.05
N LYS A 69 -3.10 -8.68 -1.66
CA LYS A 69 -1.92 -7.79 -1.56
C LYS A 69 -2.21 -6.52 -0.75
N LYS A 70 -2.86 -6.69 0.40
CA LYS A 70 -3.22 -5.58 1.28
C LYS A 70 -2.06 -5.25 2.22
N ILE A 71 -1.47 -4.10 2.02
CA ILE A 71 -0.35 -3.56 2.80
C ILE A 71 -0.49 -2.05 2.93
N TRP A 72 -0.06 -1.50 4.05
CA TRP A 72 -0.03 -0.07 4.30
C TRP A 72 1.16 0.29 5.21
N PHE A 73 1.78 1.44 4.93
CA PHE A 73 2.79 2.04 5.78
C PHE A 73 2.12 3.01 6.74
N ALA A 74 2.33 2.83 8.05
CA ALA A 74 1.64 3.62 9.06
C ALA A 74 2.13 5.07 9.07
N GLU A 75 1.22 6.00 8.80
CA GLU A 75 1.45 7.45 8.79
C GLU A 75 0.95 8.11 10.08
N PHE A 76 0.27 7.35 10.94
CA PHE A 76 -0.22 7.77 12.26
C PHE A 76 -0.18 6.59 13.23
N ASP A 77 -0.32 6.87 14.52
CA ASP A 77 -0.43 5.85 15.57
C ASP A 77 -1.88 5.39 15.70
N GLY A 78 -2.10 4.11 16.00
CA GLY A 78 -3.46 3.59 16.12
C GLY A 78 -3.54 2.15 16.60
N GLY A 79 -4.71 1.55 16.33
CA GLY A 79 -4.99 0.17 16.65
C GLY A 79 -5.40 -0.65 15.43
N CYS A 80 -5.15 -1.95 15.45
CA CYS A 80 -5.54 -2.83 14.35
C CYS A 80 -6.10 -4.16 14.80
N SER A 81 -6.84 -4.81 13.91
CA SER A 81 -7.34 -6.16 14.10
C SER A 81 -6.20 -7.17 14.25
N ASN A 82 -6.44 -8.24 14.99
CA ASN A 82 -5.50 -9.39 15.13
C ASN A 82 -5.19 -10.10 13.80
N ASP A 83 -6.00 -9.88 12.77
CA ASP A 83 -5.80 -10.39 11.41
C ASP A 83 -4.91 -9.48 10.55
N VAL A 84 -4.42 -8.39 11.12
CA VAL A 84 -3.39 -7.52 10.55
C VAL A 84 -2.06 -7.82 11.25
N LEU A 85 -1.03 -8.08 10.48
CA LEU A 85 0.34 -8.21 10.97
C LEU A 85 0.97 -6.82 11.03
N VAL A 86 1.51 -6.46 12.18
CA VAL A 86 2.26 -5.23 12.36
C VAL A 86 3.74 -5.58 12.45
N LEU A 87 4.51 -5.12 11.46
CA LEU A 87 5.95 -5.36 11.36
C LEU A 87 6.69 -4.03 11.57
N ARG A 88 7.64 -4.06 12.50
CA ARG A 88 8.49 -2.90 12.82
C ARG A 88 9.92 -3.17 12.41
N ALA A 89 10.51 -2.24 11.69
CA ALA A 89 11.92 -2.30 11.30
C ALA A 89 12.83 -2.31 12.53
N LYS A 90 13.87 -3.12 12.48
CA LYS A 90 14.94 -3.14 13.49
C LYS A 90 15.89 -1.95 13.32
N ASN A 91 16.70 -1.71 14.36
CA ASN A 91 17.77 -0.71 14.29
C ASN A 91 18.68 -0.98 13.09
N GLY A 92 18.99 0.08 12.32
CA GLY A 92 19.78 -0.02 11.10
C GLY A 92 19.00 -0.42 9.84
N VAL A 93 17.68 -0.56 9.95
CA VAL A 93 16.79 -0.79 8.80
C VAL A 93 15.88 0.40 8.62
N ASN A 94 15.85 0.95 7.41
CA ASN A 94 14.92 2.00 7.04
C ASN A 94 13.49 1.43 6.95
N SER A 95 12.55 2.03 7.67
CA SER A 95 11.17 1.53 7.74
C SER A 95 10.42 1.57 6.39
N ARG A 96 10.72 2.56 5.54
CA ARG A 96 10.19 2.62 4.17
C ARG A 96 10.80 1.54 3.28
N PHE A 97 12.10 1.22 3.48
CA PHE A 97 12.73 0.10 2.80
C PHE A 97 12.04 -1.23 3.16
N LEU A 98 11.73 -1.45 4.45
CA LEU A 98 10.93 -2.60 4.88
C LEU A 98 9.57 -2.64 4.16
N TYR A 99 8.87 -1.51 4.09
CA TYR A 99 7.60 -1.42 3.38
C TYR A 99 7.73 -1.83 1.90
N TYR A 100 8.69 -1.27 1.16
CA TYR A 100 8.88 -1.61 -0.26
C TYR A 100 9.31 -3.06 -0.47
N THR A 101 10.11 -3.61 0.44
CA THR A 101 10.49 -5.03 0.43
C THR A 101 9.26 -5.93 0.55
N LEU A 102 8.32 -5.60 1.45
CA LEU A 102 7.08 -6.36 1.67
C LEU A 102 5.99 -6.03 0.64
N ALA A 103 6.05 -4.87 0.00
CA ALA A 103 5.13 -4.52 -1.07
C ALA A 103 5.44 -5.26 -2.39
N ASN A 104 6.52 -6.04 -2.48
CA ASN A 104 6.84 -6.85 -3.63
C ASN A 104 5.83 -8.01 -3.78
N ASP A 105 5.44 -8.30 -5.01
CA ASP A 105 4.50 -9.40 -5.32
C ASP A 105 5.02 -10.76 -4.88
N ALA A 106 6.34 -11.00 -4.99
CA ALA A 106 6.99 -12.22 -4.53
C ALA A 106 6.77 -12.50 -3.03
N PHE A 107 6.68 -11.47 -2.19
CA PHE A 107 6.34 -11.63 -0.78
C PHE A 107 4.91 -12.17 -0.59
N PHE A 108 3.94 -11.66 -1.33
CA PHE A 108 2.56 -12.13 -1.25
C PHE A 108 2.39 -13.53 -1.83
N GLU A 109 3.11 -13.87 -2.89
CA GLU A 109 3.17 -15.23 -3.45
C GLU A 109 3.76 -16.22 -2.43
N TYR A 110 4.85 -15.85 -1.78
CA TYR A 110 5.45 -16.65 -0.70
C TYR A 110 4.50 -16.80 0.49
N SER A 111 3.87 -15.69 0.93
CA SER A 111 2.89 -15.71 2.03
C SER A 111 1.69 -16.60 1.68
N MET A 112 1.24 -16.61 0.42
CA MET A 112 0.16 -17.45 -0.06
C MET A 112 0.59 -18.93 -0.12
N ALA A 113 1.78 -19.22 -0.63
CA ALA A 113 2.31 -20.59 -0.74
C ALA A 113 2.50 -21.26 0.64
N THR A 114 2.79 -20.46 1.67
CA THR A 114 2.97 -20.93 3.05
C THR A 114 1.70 -20.80 3.90
N SER A 115 0.59 -20.33 3.33
CA SER A 115 -0.66 -20.12 4.05
C SER A 115 -1.36 -21.42 4.42
N LYS A 116 -2.20 -21.35 5.46
CA LYS A 116 -3.04 -22.46 5.94
C LYS A 116 -4.52 -22.12 5.77
N GLY A 117 -5.32 -23.13 5.43
CA GLY A 117 -6.77 -23.01 5.22
C GLY A 117 -7.14 -22.77 3.75
N THR A 118 -8.22 -23.40 3.30
CA THR A 118 -8.67 -23.37 1.90
C THR A 118 -9.65 -22.23 1.61
N LYS A 119 -10.66 -22.04 2.46
CA LYS A 119 -11.72 -21.03 2.25
C LYS A 119 -11.25 -19.60 2.61
N MET A 120 -10.41 -19.50 3.65
CA MET A 120 -9.86 -18.22 4.14
C MET A 120 -8.38 -18.43 4.49
N PRO A 121 -7.50 -18.49 3.48
CA PRO A 121 -6.08 -18.74 3.72
C PRO A 121 -5.50 -17.65 4.60
N ARG A 122 -4.75 -18.07 5.63
CA ARG A 122 -3.99 -17.19 6.53
C ARG A 122 -2.53 -17.49 6.41
N GLY A 123 -1.71 -16.46 6.23
CA GLY A 123 -0.26 -16.57 6.20
C GLY A 123 0.27 -17.19 7.52
N ASP A 124 1.21 -18.09 7.39
CA ASP A 124 1.92 -18.63 8.56
C ASP A 124 2.96 -17.63 9.04
N LYS A 125 2.72 -17.06 10.24
CA LYS A 125 3.60 -16.02 10.82
C LYS A 125 5.06 -16.47 10.94
N GLY A 126 5.30 -17.74 11.25
CA GLY A 126 6.65 -18.29 11.38
C GLY A 126 7.33 -18.48 10.02
N ALA A 127 6.56 -18.88 9.00
CA ALA A 127 7.06 -18.96 7.63
C ALA A 127 7.35 -17.57 7.07
N ILE A 128 6.45 -16.60 7.27
CA ILE A 128 6.64 -15.20 6.80
C ILE A 128 7.98 -14.65 7.29
N MET A 129 8.36 -14.88 8.56
CA MET A 129 9.64 -14.40 9.09
C MET A 129 10.88 -15.08 8.48
N LYS A 130 10.70 -16.18 7.75
CA LYS A 130 11.77 -16.85 6.99
C LYS A 130 11.84 -16.40 5.53
N TYR A 131 11.00 -15.46 5.11
CA TYR A 131 11.07 -14.90 3.77
C TYR A 131 12.44 -14.27 3.55
N GLU A 132 13.11 -14.66 2.46
CA GLU A 132 14.43 -14.16 2.12
C GLU A 132 14.36 -12.78 1.48
N VAL A 133 15.11 -11.84 2.05
CA VAL A 133 15.21 -10.46 1.58
C VAL A 133 16.65 -10.14 1.17
N PRO A 134 16.86 -9.27 0.16
CA PRO A 134 18.20 -8.84 -0.19
C PRO A 134 18.77 -7.97 0.92
N TYR A 135 20.07 -8.12 1.18
CA TYR A 135 20.79 -7.24 2.08
C TYR A 135 21.28 -6.00 1.34
N PHE A 136 21.09 -4.86 2.00
CA PHE A 136 21.64 -3.56 1.60
C PHE A 136 22.11 -2.82 2.84
N GLU A 137 23.24 -2.13 2.75
CA GLU A 137 23.68 -1.18 3.77
C GLU A 137 22.68 -0.02 3.90
N TYR A 138 22.63 0.62 5.07
CA TYR A 138 21.61 1.64 5.35
C TYR A 138 21.60 2.77 4.31
N GLU A 139 22.75 3.23 3.87
CA GLU A 139 22.87 4.27 2.83
C GLU A 139 22.32 3.81 1.46
N GLU A 140 22.44 2.53 1.15
CA GLU A 140 21.85 1.95 -0.07
C GLU A 140 20.33 1.85 0.06
N GLN A 141 19.84 1.47 1.25
CA GLN A 141 18.41 1.45 1.53
C GLN A 141 17.79 2.84 1.34
N GLU A 142 18.44 3.90 1.84
CA GLU A 142 17.98 5.29 1.66
C GLU A 142 17.93 5.70 0.18
N LYS A 143 18.92 5.34 -0.63
CA LYS A 143 18.92 5.63 -2.07
C LYS A 143 17.77 4.90 -2.78
N ILE A 144 17.53 3.63 -2.45
CA ILE A 144 16.43 2.83 -3.00
C ILE A 144 15.09 3.47 -2.63
N VAL A 145 14.92 3.80 -1.35
CA VAL A 145 13.71 4.45 -0.83
C VAL A 145 13.45 5.77 -1.56
N GLY A 146 14.46 6.63 -1.68
CA GLY A 146 14.30 7.93 -2.35
C GLY A 146 13.80 7.81 -3.79
N ILE A 147 14.25 6.79 -4.54
CA ILE A 147 13.77 6.55 -5.91
C ILE A 147 12.31 6.08 -5.90
N LEU A 148 11.97 5.12 -5.03
CA LEU A 148 10.63 4.53 -4.98
C LEU A 148 9.58 5.53 -4.47
N GLU A 149 9.91 6.32 -3.44
CA GLU A 149 9.03 7.40 -2.95
C GLU A 149 8.78 8.47 -4.02
N ALA A 150 9.79 8.83 -4.81
CA ALA A 150 9.60 9.77 -5.91
C ALA A 150 8.65 9.23 -6.99
N LEU A 151 8.67 7.92 -7.25
CA LEU A 151 7.72 7.26 -8.16
C LEU A 151 6.30 7.22 -7.56
N ASP A 152 6.16 6.85 -6.30
CA ASP A 152 4.86 6.83 -5.60
C ASP A 152 4.24 8.23 -5.57
N LEU A 153 5.04 9.26 -5.30
CA LEU A 153 4.56 10.65 -5.33
C LEU A 153 4.04 11.04 -6.72
N LYS A 154 4.72 10.64 -7.79
CA LYS A 154 4.24 10.89 -9.16
C LYS A 154 2.93 10.15 -9.46
N ILE A 155 2.81 8.90 -9.01
CA ILE A 155 1.58 8.12 -9.17
C ILE A 155 0.42 8.80 -8.44
N GLN A 156 0.62 9.21 -7.18
CA GLN A 156 -0.39 9.91 -6.39
C GLN A 156 -0.79 11.26 -7.02
N LEU A 157 0.19 12.00 -7.54
CA LEU A 157 -0.09 13.25 -8.22
C LEU A 157 -0.92 13.05 -9.50
N ASN A 158 -0.58 12.03 -10.30
CA ASN A 158 -1.33 11.70 -11.50
C ASN A 158 -2.77 11.25 -11.18
N ILE A 159 -2.98 10.48 -10.10
CA ILE A 159 -4.31 10.11 -9.63
C ILE A 159 -5.11 11.37 -9.30
N LYS A 160 -4.54 12.29 -8.50
CA LYS A 160 -5.20 13.55 -8.15
C LYS A 160 -5.50 14.43 -9.38
N ILE A 161 -4.62 14.44 -10.37
CA ILE A 161 -4.88 15.17 -11.64
C ILE A 161 -6.06 14.52 -12.36
N ASN A 162 -6.08 13.19 -12.50
CA ASN A 162 -7.16 12.48 -13.17
C ASN A 162 -8.51 12.67 -12.47
N ASP A 163 -8.53 12.65 -11.13
CA ASP A 163 -9.76 12.87 -10.34
C ASP A 163 -10.32 14.29 -10.52
N ASN A 164 -9.49 15.26 -10.89
CA ASN A 164 -9.89 16.64 -11.15
C ASN A 164 -10.19 16.92 -12.62
N LEU A 165 -9.97 15.96 -13.54
CA LEU A 165 -10.33 16.11 -14.93
C LEU A 165 -11.84 15.90 -15.11
N PRO A 166 -12.51 16.72 -15.96
CA PRO A 166 -13.93 16.53 -16.24
C PRO A 166 -14.15 15.16 -16.92
N PRO A 167 -15.32 14.52 -16.70
CA PRO A 167 -15.66 13.26 -17.37
C PRO A 167 -15.54 13.38 -18.88
N HIS A 168 -15.03 12.33 -19.53
CA HIS A 168 -14.77 12.29 -20.98
C HIS A 168 -15.95 12.73 -21.87
N GLN A 169 -17.19 12.70 -21.37
CA GLN A 169 -18.37 13.20 -22.09
C GLN A 169 -18.44 14.72 -22.18
N GLU A 170 -17.85 15.45 -21.24
CA GLU A 170 -17.81 16.92 -21.27
C GLU A 170 -16.80 17.44 -22.31
N TRP A 171 -15.72 16.71 -22.58
CA TRP A 171 -14.76 17.03 -23.62
C TRP A 171 -15.38 17.02 -25.03
N LYS A 172 -16.26 16.06 -25.32
CA LYS A 172 -16.98 15.99 -26.61
C LYS A 172 -17.94 17.16 -26.82
N ASN A 173 -18.41 17.78 -25.74
CA ASN A 173 -19.28 18.95 -25.82
C ASN A 173 -18.50 20.27 -25.86
N ALA A 174 -17.28 20.31 -25.31
CA ALA A 174 -16.39 21.48 -25.43
C ALA A 174 -15.87 21.66 -26.85
N GLU A 175 -15.65 20.59 -27.61
CA GLU A 175 -15.28 20.65 -29.02
C GLU A 175 -16.43 21.12 -29.94
N LYS A 176 -17.69 21.15 -29.45
CA LYS A 176 -18.84 21.66 -30.21
C LYS A 176 -19.15 23.13 -30.02
N VAL A 177 -18.45 23.78 -29.10
CA VAL A 177 -18.58 25.23 -28.90
C VAL A 177 -17.43 25.90 -29.65
N ASP A 178 -17.75 26.41 -30.82
CA ASP A 178 -16.94 27.33 -31.62
C ASP A 178 -15.96 26.76 -32.67
N CYS A 179 -16.48 26.05 -33.65
CA CYS A 179 -15.86 25.99 -34.97
C CYS A 179 -16.78 26.62 -36.01
N GLY A 180 -17.03 27.92 -35.84
CA GLY A 180 -17.44 28.78 -36.92
C GLY A 180 -16.19 29.24 -37.69
N GLY A 181 -15.77 28.49 -38.71
CA GLY A 181 -14.73 28.95 -39.63
C GLY A 181 -13.62 27.96 -39.93
N ASN A 182 -13.68 27.41 -41.14
CA ASN A 182 -12.64 26.78 -41.94
C ASN A 182 -12.29 25.29 -41.65
N GLU A 183 -12.75 24.48 -42.59
CA GLU A 183 -12.44 23.02 -42.72
C GLU A 183 -10.96 22.68 -43.02
N GLU A 184 -10.03 23.62 -43.01
CA GLU A 184 -8.62 23.41 -43.41
C GLU A 184 -7.70 22.98 -42.25
N THR A 185 -8.15 22.96 -40.99
CA THR A 185 -7.25 22.68 -39.83
C THR A 185 -7.32 21.26 -39.28
N ALA A 186 -8.30 20.48 -39.68
CA ALA A 186 -8.47 19.12 -39.16
C ALA A 186 -7.48 18.09 -39.73
N GLU A 187 -7.01 18.29 -40.96
CA GLU A 187 -6.04 17.38 -41.59
C GLU A 187 -4.59 17.58 -41.13
N GLN A 188 -4.22 18.76 -40.62
CA GLN A 188 -2.86 19.02 -40.14
C GLN A 188 -2.53 18.36 -38.77
N PHE A 189 -3.51 18.10 -37.95
CA PHE A 189 -3.28 17.45 -36.64
C PHE A 189 -3.23 15.92 -36.68
N SER A 190 -3.81 15.29 -37.69
CA SER A 190 -3.78 13.82 -37.79
C SER A 190 -2.42 13.26 -38.25
N SER A 191 -1.59 14.07 -38.91
CA SER A 191 -0.26 13.66 -39.37
C SER A 191 0.85 13.72 -38.33
N LEU A 192 0.62 14.34 -37.17
CA LEU A 192 1.62 14.48 -36.07
C LEU A 192 1.63 13.30 -35.09
N TRP A 193 0.68 12.37 -35.17
CA TRP A 193 0.58 11.20 -34.31
C TRP A 193 0.84 9.87 -35.03
N ALA A 194 1.30 9.87 -36.25
CA ALA A 194 1.61 8.72 -37.08
C ALA A 194 3.11 8.57 -37.42
N ALA A 195 4.00 9.22 -36.64
CA ALA A 195 5.45 9.11 -36.80
C ALA A 195 6.10 8.60 -35.49
#